data_f9c6e02bd8261a95ddba018d27110612
#
_entry.id   f9c6e02bd8261a95ddba018d27110612
#
_cell.length_a   1.000
_cell.length_b   1.000
_cell.length_c   1.000
_cell.angle_alpha   90.00
_cell.angle_beta   90.00
_cell.angle_gamma   90.00
#
_symmetry.space_group_name_H-M   'P 1'
#
loop_
_entity.id
_entity.type
_entity.pdbx_description
1 polymer ?
#
loop_
_entity_poly.entity_id
_entity_poly.type
_entity_poly.pdbx_seq_one_letter_code
_entity_poly.pdbx_strand_id
1 'polypeptide(L)'
;MTATTPSKETILVVDDEASIRRILETRLSMIGYNVVTACDGTEALELFENTAPDLVVLDVMMPKLDGYGVCQELRKESDVPIVMLTALGDVADRITGLELGADDYVVKPFSPKELEARIRCVLRRVE
;
A
#
# COMPACT_ATOMS: atom_id res chain seq x y z
N MET A 1 -12.62 -6.38 31.94
CA MET A 1 -12.66 -6.39 31.06
C MET A 1 -11.99 -6.56 30.38
N THR A 2 -12.13 -6.91 29.85
CA THR A 2 -11.39 -7.08 28.96
C THR A 2 -10.77 -6.12 28.38
N ALA A 3 -9.64 -6.16 28.36
CA ALA A 3 -8.93 -5.32 27.51
C ALA A 3 -9.45 -5.46 26.14
N THR A 4 -9.89 -4.41 25.61
CA THR A 4 -10.26 -4.41 24.25
C THR A 4 -9.02 -4.56 23.45
N THR A 5 -8.91 -5.59 22.68
CA THR A 5 -7.87 -5.71 21.70
C THR A 5 -8.10 -4.59 20.68
N PRO A 6 -7.13 -3.71 20.43
CA PRO A 6 -7.30 -2.72 19.39
C PRO A 6 -7.62 -3.39 18.06
N SER A 7 -8.52 -2.83 17.30
CA SER A 7 -8.81 -3.33 15.96
C SER A 7 -7.54 -3.28 15.15
N LYS A 8 -7.23 -4.39 14.49
CA LYS A 8 -6.06 -4.40 13.60
C LYS A 8 -6.40 -3.63 12.34
N GLU A 9 -5.51 -2.74 11.96
CA GLU A 9 -5.65 -2.08 10.67
C GLU A 9 -5.37 -3.09 9.56
N THR A 10 -6.07 -2.93 8.45
CA THR A 10 -5.93 -3.79 7.30
C THR A 10 -5.09 -3.08 6.24
N ILE A 11 -4.04 -3.74 5.77
CA ILE A 11 -3.14 -3.23 4.74
C ILE A 11 -3.37 -4.04 3.47
N LEU A 12 -3.67 -3.36 2.37
CA LEU A 12 -3.75 -3.99 1.05
C LEU A 12 -2.41 -3.80 0.37
N VAL A 13 -1.74 -4.90 0.04
CA VAL A 13 -0.44 -4.87 -0.64
C VAL A 13 -0.64 -5.28 -2.09
N VAL A 14 -0.30 -4.38 -3.02
CA VAL A 14 -0.47 -4.60 -4.45
C VAL A 14 0.89 -4.61 -5.12
N ASP A 15 1.31 -5.76 -5.62
CA ASP A 15 2.58 -5.92 -6.31
C ASP A 15 2.48 -7.16 -7.19
N ASP A 16 2.99 -7.10 -8.41
CA ASP A 16 2.93 -8.24 -9.32
C ASP A 16 3.99 -9.30 -9.00
N GLU A 17 4.98 -8.98 -8.16
CA GLU A 17 5.99 -9.95 -7.76
C GLU A 17 5.53 -10.73 -6.53
N ALA A 18 5.38 -12.05 -6.70
CA ALA A 18 4.91 -12.92 -5.62
C ALA A 18 5.85 -12.91 -4.41
N SER A 19 7.16 -12.80 -4.64
CA SER A 19 8.14 -12.78 -3.56
C SER A 19 7.97 -11.57 -2.66
N ILE A 20 7.69 -10.41 -3.25
CA ILE A 20 7.48 -9.18 -2.49
C ILE A 20 6.17 -9.28 -1.70
N ARG A 21 5.10 -9.75 -2.33
CA ARG A 21 3.83 -9.92 -1.63
C ARG A 21 3.99 -10.83 -0.41
N ARG A 22 4.71 -11.94 -0.58
CA ARG A 22 4.91 -12.90 0.50
C ARG A 22 5.71 -12.31 1.66
N ILE A 23 6.80 -11.61 1.36
CA ILE A 23 7.63 -10.98 2.37
C ILE A 23 6.83 -9.95 3.14
N LEU A 24 6.10 -9.09 2.45
CA LEU A 24 5.34 -8.03 3.09
C LEU A 24 4.17 -8.60 3.91
N GLU A 25 3.48 -9.61 3.37
CA GLU A 25 2.41 -10.25 4.12
C GLU A 25 2.92 -10.83 5.43
N THR A 26 4.04 -11.55 5.39
CA THR A 26 4.61 -12.15 6.58
C THR A 26 5.04 -11.08 7.59
N ARG A 27 5.78 -10.09 7.14
CA ARG A 27 6.33 -9.10 8.06
C ARG A 27 5.27 -8.19 8.66
N LEU A 28 4.34 -7.73 7.84
CA LEU A 28 3.28 -6.85 8.32
C LEU A 28 2.31 -7.59 9.25
N SER A 29 2.05 -8.85 8.96
CA SER A 29 1.24 -9.68 9.87
C SER A 29 1.91 -9.86 11.22
N MET A 30 3.22 -10.05 11.23
CA MET A 30 3.97 -10.23 12.47
C MET A 30 3.90 -9.01 13.38
N ILE A 31 3.80 -7.82 12.82
CA ILE A 31 3.72 -6.61 13.65
C ILE A 31 2.29 -6.19 13.95
N GLY A 32 1.31 -6.99 13.58
CA GLY A 32 -0.05 -6.83 14.05
C GLY A 32 -1.09 -6.37 13.04
N TYR A 33 -0.73 -6.20 11.77
CA TYR A 33 -1.70 -5.81 10.76
C TYR A 33 -2.41 -7.02 10.16
N ASN A 34 -3.65 -6.80 9.70
CA ASN A 34 -4.29 -7.74 8.78
C ASN A 34 -3.77 -7.38 7.39
N VAL A 35 -3.38 -8.37 6.60
CA VAL A 35 -2.81 -8.12 5.29
C VAL A 35 -3.61 -8.84 4.21
N VAL A 36 -3.97 -8.11 3.17
CA VAL A 36 -4.64 -8.63 1.98
C VAL A 36 -3.71 -8.32 0.81
N THR A 37 -3.52 -9.24 -0.09
CA THR A 37 -2.61 -9.04 -1.21
C THR A 37 -3.33 -9.12 -2.55
N ALA A 38 -2.87 -8.32 -3.52
CA ALA A 38 -3.36 -8.32 -4.87
C ALA A 38 -2.18 -8.39 -5.83
N CYS A 39 -2.32 -9.12 -6.93
CA CYS A 39 -1.23 -9.30 -7.89
C CYS A 39 -1.32 -8.35 -9.09
N ASP A 40 -2.41 -7.63 -9.23
CA ASP A 40 -2.56 -6.63 -10.29
C ASP A 40 -3.57 -5.56 -9.89
N GLY A 41 -3.71 -4.54 -10.72
CA GLY A 41 -4.58 -3.41 -10.42
C GLY A 41 -6.06 -3.76 -10.38
N THR A 42 -6.50 -4.68 -11.23
CA THR A 42 -7.91 -5.08 -11.26
C THR A 42 -8.29 -5.80 -9.97
N GLU A 43 -7.45 -6.74 -9.54
CA GLU A 43 -7.67 -7.44 -8.28
C GLU A 43 -7.62 -6.45 -7.11
N ALA A 44 -6.71 -5.47 -7.18
CA ALA A 44 -6.59 -4.47 -6.13
C ALA A 44 -7.88 -3.69 -5.95
N LEU A 45 -8.51 -3.26 -7.03
CA LEU A 45 -9.75 -2.50 -6.95
C LEU A 45 -10.89 -3.34 -6.37
N GLU A 46 -10.97 -4.61 -6.77
CA GLU A 46 -11.98 -5.51 -6.22
C GLU A 46 -11.79 -5.73 -4.71
N LEU A 47 -10.56 -6.01 -4.30
CA LEU A 47 -10.25 -6.24 -2.90
C LEU A 47 -10.42 -4.97 -2.07
N PHE A 48 -10.15 -3.81 -2.65
CA PHE A 48 -10.35 -2.56 -1.96
C PHE A 48 -11.82 -2.40 -1.53
N GLU A 49 -12.74 -2.67 -2.45
CA GLU A 49 -14.16 -2.57 -2.13
C GLU A 49 -14.60 -3.62 -1.11
N ASN A 50 -14.08 -4.84 -1.23
CA ASN A 50 -14.51 -5.94 -0.39
C ASN A 50 -13.92 -5.93 1.02
N THR A 51 -12.75 -5.34 1.21
CA THR A 51 -12.04 -5.40 2.49
C THR A 51 -11.93 -4.05 3.20
N ALA A 52 -12.20 -2.95 2.51
CA ALA A 52 -12.09 -1.60 3.06
C ALA A 52 -10.78 -1.41 3.83
N PRO A 53 -9.63 -1.52 3.19
CA PRO A 53 -8.35 -1.43 3.88
C PRO A 53 -8.11 -0.04 4.45
N ASP A 54 -7.28 0.04 5.47
CA ASP A 54 -6.90 1.29 6.12
C ASP A 54 -5.73 1.97 5.42
N LEU A 55 -4.98 1.22 4.62
CA LEU A 55 -3.85 1.74 3.86
C LEU A 55 -3.55 0.79 2.71
N VAL A 56 -3.10 1.35 1.58
CA VAL A 56 -2.73 0.58 0.40
C VAL A 56 -1.24 0.79 0.12
N VAL A 57 -0.48 -0.31 0.00
CA VAL A 57 0.89 -0.31 -0.49
C VAL A 57 0.81 -0.69 -1.97
N LEU A 58 1.29 0.17 -2.85
CA LEU A 58 0.96 0.08 -4.27
C LEU A 58 2.20 0.19 -5.15
N ASP A 59 2.54 -0.90 -5.82
CA ASP A 59 3.64 -0.90 -6.78
C ASP A 59 3.26 -0.08 -8.02
N VAL A 60 4.15 0.77 -8.47
CA VAL A 60 3.92 1.60 -9.65
C VAL A 60 4.00 0.76 -10.93
N MET A 61 5.00 -0.12 -11.00
CA MET A 61 5.30 -0.87 -12.23
C MET A 61 4.57 -2.20 -12.27
N MET A 62 3.36 -2.20 -12.82
CA MET A 62 2.56 -3.42 -12.99
C MET A 62 1.99 -3.46 -14.40
N PRO A 63 1.78 -4.67 -14.96
CA PRO A 63 1.15 -4.80 -16.27
C PRO A 63 -0.32 -4.39 -16.22
N LYS A 64 -0.87 -4.01 -17.37
CA LYS A 64 -2.26 -3.60 -17.55
C LYS A 64 -2.55 -2.28 -16.81
N LEU A 65 -3.19 -2.33 -15.65
CA LEU A 65 -3.46 -1.14 -14.86
C LEU A 65 -2.31 -0.97 -13.86
N ASP A 66 -1.46 0.03 -14.08
CA ASP A 66 -0.32 0.30 -13.21
C ASP A 66 -0.73 0.99 -11.91
N GLY A 67 0.26 1.23 -11.03
CA GLY A 67 -0.02 1.85 -9.74
C GLY A 67 -0.62 3.25 -9.84
N TYR A 68 -0.25 4.01 -10.85
CA TYR A 68 -0.85 5.33 -11.05
C TYR A 68 -2.33 5.22 -11.37
N GLY A 69 -2.68 4.27 -12.25
CA GLY A 69 -4.07 4.04 -12.62
C GLY A 69 -4.90 3.59 -11.43
N VAL A 70 -4.36 2.71 -10.60
CA VAL A 70 -5.05 2.28 -9.39
C VAL A 70 -5.26 3.46 -8.45
N CYS A 71 -4.22 4.28 -8.26
CA CYS A 71 -4.31 5.46 -7.40
C CYS A 71 -5.40 6.42 -7.87
N GLN A 72 -5.45 6.69 -9.18
CA GLN A 72 -6.49 7.55 -9.74
C GLN A 72 -7.88 7.01 -9.47
N GLU A 73 -8.08 5.70 -9.67
CA GLU A 73 -9.39 5.08 -9.43
C GLU A 73 -9.77 5.15 -7.95
N LEU A 74 -8.83 4.87 -7.06
CA LEU A 74 -9.11 4.93 -5.63
C LEU A 74 -9.47 6.35 -5.18
N ARG A 75 -8.78 7.35 -5.73
CA ARG A 75 -9.01 8.75 -5.33
C ARG A 75 -10.36 9.31 -5.79
N LYS A 76 -11.02 8.66 -6.74
CA LYS A 76 -12.37 9.08 -7.12
C LYS A 76 -13.38 8.87 -6.00
N GLU A 77 -13.12 7.88 -5.13
CA GLU A 77 -14.09 7.49 -4.10
C GLU A 77 -13.55 7.48 -2.68
N SER A 78 -12.26 7.66 -2.48
CA SER A 78 -11.66 7.44 -1.17
C SER A 78 -10.43 8.30 -0.93
N ASP A 79 -10.22 8.65 0.33
CA ASP A 79 -9.01 9.29 0.81
C ASP A 79 -8.07 8.29 1.48
N VAL A 80 -8.23 7.00 1.19
CA VAL A 80 -7.42 5.97 1.83
C VAL A 80 -5.92 6.29 1.68
N PRO A 81 -5.14 6.16 2.74
CA PRO A 81 -3.69 6.39 2.64
C PRO A 81 -3.03 5.43 1.64
N ILE A 82 -2.16 5.96 0.80
CA ILE A 82 -1.45 5.18 -0.22
C ILE A 82 0.05 5.43 -0.11
N VAL A 83 0.82 4.34 0.02
CA VAL A 83 2.28 4.38 -0.03
C VAL A 83 2.69 3.68 -1.32
N MET A 84 3.36 4.41 -2.21
CA MET A 84 3.79 3.85 -3.49
C MET A 84 5.18 3.23 -3.41
N LEU A 85 5.37 2.14 -4.15
CA LEU A 85 6.67 1.51 -4.33
C LEU A 85 7.18 1.88 -5.71
N THR A 86 8.31 2.59 -5.76
CA THR A 86 8.86 3.14 -7.00
C THR A 86 10.25 2.57 -7.30
N ALA A 87 10.69 2.68 -8.56
CA ALA A 87 12.02 2.24 -8.94
C ALA A 87 13.08 3.24 -8.46
N LEU A 88 14.29 2.73 -8.20
CA LEU A 88 15.40 3.56 -7.80
C LEU A 88 15.74 4.58 -8.89
N GLY A 89 15.89 5.84 -8.47
CA GLY A 89 16.29 6.91 -9.39
C GLY A 89 15.15 7.51 -10.20
N ASP A 90 13.93 7.05 -10.02
CA ASP A 90 12.81 7.56 -10.80
C ASP A 90 12.13 8.74 -10.11
N VAL A 91 12.74 9.91 -10.27
CA VAL A 91 12.22 11.15 -9.67
C VAL A 91 10.88 11.53 -10.29
N ALA A 92 10.74 11.35 -11.61
CA ALA A 92 9.49 11.71 -12.30
C ALA A 92 8.31 10.88 -11.78
N ASP A 93 8.53 9.59 -11.53
CA ASP A 93 7.49 8.72 -10.98
C ASP A 93 7.07 9.14 -9.58
N ARG A 94 8.02 9.58 -8.76
CA ARG A 94 7.71 10.07 -7.42
C ARG A 94 6.85 11.32 -7.46
N ILE A 95 7.20 12.25 -8.32
CA ILE A 95 6.43 13.48 -8.49
C ILE A 95 5.02 13.15 -8.98
N THR A 96 4.91 12.30 -9.99
CA THR A 96 3.61 11.90 -10.53
C THR A 96 2.74 11.26 -9.46
N GLY A 97 3.32 10.34 -8.67
CA GLY A 97 2.57 9.67 -7.60
C GLY A 97 2.03 10.65 -6.57
N LEU A 98 2.86 11.60 -6.13
CA LEU A 98 2.43 12.59 -5.16
C LEU A 98 1.36 13.52 -5.72
N GLU A 99 1.49 13.93 -6.99
CA GLU A 99 0.48 14.75 -7.65
C GLU A 99 -0.86 14.03 -7.80
N LEU A 100 -0.83 12.71 -7.97
CA LEU A 100 -2.05 11.90 -8.06
C LEU A 100 -2.67 11.61 -6.69
N GLY A 101 -2.00 12.00 -5.61
CA GLY A 101 -2.55 11.88 -4.28
C GLY A 101 -1.99 10.77 -3.42
N ALA A 102 -0.82 10.22 -3.75
CA ALA A 102 -0.13 9.29 -2.87
C ALA A 102 0.35 10.04 -1.62
N ASP A 103 0.34 9.37 -0.48
CA ASP A 103 0.73 9.98 0.79
C ASP A 103 2.22 9.86 1.05
N ASP A 104 2.87 8.86 0.47
CA ASP A 104 4.30 8.65 0.61
C ASP A 104 4.77 7.68 -0.47
N TYR A 105 6.06 7.49 -0.57
CA TYR A 105 6.64 6.52 -1.49
C TYR A 105 7.88 5.89 -0.87
N VAL A 106 8.19 4.68 -1.31
CA VAL A 106 9.38 3.96 -0.89
C VAL A 106 10.07 3.44 -2.16
N VAL A 107 11.38 3.61 -2.24
CA VAL A 107 12.15 3.27 -3.44
C VAL A 107 12.62 1.81 -3.37
N LYS A 108 12.40 1.06 -4.43
CA LYS A 108 12.93 -0.31 -4.57
C LYS A 108 14.39 -0.27 -5.00
N PRO A 109 15.24 -1.15 -4.51
CA PRO A 109 14.97 -2.13 -3.46
C PRO A 109 14.87 -1.44 -2.09
N PHE A 110 13.89 -1.83 -1.30
CA PHE A 110 13.65 -1.18 -0.02
C PHE A 110 13.96 -2.12 1.15
N SER A 111 14.28 -1.52 2.29
CA SER A 111 14.36 -2.25 3.54
C SER A 111 12.92 -2.46 4.04
N PRO A 112 12.52 -3.70 4.39
CA PRO A 112 11.19 -3.88 4.96
C PRO A 112 10.93 -3.01 6.19
N LYS A 113 11.97 -2.75 6.98
CA LYS A 113 11.84 -1.86 8.14
C LYS A 113 11.50 -0.42 7.76
N GLU A 114 12.06 0.05 6.65
CA GLU A 114 11.75 1.39 6.15
C GLU A 114 10.29 1.48 5.75
N LEU A 115 9.79 0.49 5.01
CA LEU A 115 8.39 0.47 4.60
C LEU A 115 7.48 0.41 5.83
N GLU A 116 7.80 -0.43 6.80
CA GLU A 116 7.03 -0.53 8.04
C GLU A 116 6.95 0.81 8.76
N ALA A 117 8.08 1.53 8.83
CA ALA A 117 8.11 2.84 9.47
C ALA A 117 7.25 3.86 8.72
N ARG A 118 7.30 3.84 7.38
CA ARG A 118 6.48 4.73 6.56
C ARG A 118 4.99 4.45 6.75
N ILE A 119 4.61 3.18 6.77
CA ILE A 119 3.23 2.79 7.00
C ILE A 119 2.75 3.32 8.35
N ARG A 120 3.53 3.13 9.42
CA ARG A 120 3.15 3.64 10.74
C ARG A 120 2.99 5.15 10.75
N CYS A 121 3.91 5.87 10.09
CA CYS A 121 3.83 7.32 10.01
C CYS A 121 2.58 7.79 9.30
N VAL A 122 2.26 7.16 8.17
CA VAL A 122 1.10 7.55 7.37
C VAL A 122 -0.20 7.25 8.13
N LEU A 123 -0.28 6.08 8.77
CA LEU A 123 -1.47 5.72 9.55
C LEU A 123 -1.70 6.69 10.72
N ARG A 124 -0.65 7.17 11.35
CA ARG A 124 -0.78 8.14 12.44
C ARG A 124 -1.35 9.48 11.98
N ARG A 125 -1.14 9.85 10.72
CA ARG A 125 -1.64 11.13 10.21
C ARG A 125 -3.15 11.17 10.05
N VAL A 126 -3.78 10.00 9.94
CA VAL A 126 -5.24 9.93 9.74
C VAL A 126 -6.02 9.71 11.04
N GLU A 127 -5.33 9.58 12.15
CA GLU A 127 -5.98 9.42 13.46
C GLU A 127 -6.41 10.76 14.05
#